data_32c82534b01ad573531af50ef4008fd0
#
_entry.id   32c82534b01ad573531af50ef4008fd0
#
_cell.length_a   1.000
_cell.length_b   1.000
_cell.length_c   1.000
_cell.angle_alpha   90.00
_cell.angle_beta   90.00
_cell.angle_gamma   90.00
#
_symmetry.space_group_name_H-M   'P 1'
#
loop_
_entity.id
_entity.type
_entity.pdbx_description
1 polymer ?
#
loop_
_entity_poly.entity_id
_entity_poly.type
_entity_poly.pdbx_seq_one_letter_code
_entity_poly.pdbx_strand_id
1 'polypeptide(L)'
;MSRYQQVLRDEDPRIAAVFDVQGDQVHSGYEVIEDPFPKLARLLAEAPVHKGSLADLMGYDASSGFHFYIPGRTTYTTLSFEATSQALLKNEIFSSKVYEELGTESAQFNNTILQKVGVEHRRLRTPLQQYFTPQMAATWWNDLVIKETVDILVSKIEGKGSADLNLELCARMPVHVISVAFGIEPEDIVPFRIALNEGVNQNDAIRATAHETSRVILRKLIQARRKEPREDLVSKLIAAEIELEGGGSRPFTDDEIINHIRLILAAGGATTWRQLGITLYALLNHPDQMEAAKADRSLIPDMILESVRWHPTDLVFPRRAEQDVTLCGVDIPAGSMVQLCLGAANRDPERWEQPDKFDMFRPVQRSLGFAGGPHSCLGQHVSRQEMLVAINAVFDRLPNLRWDKSKPECQMVGSLFARGPSSLHVLFD
;
A
#
# COMPACT_ATOMS: atom_id res chain seq x y z
N MET A 1 -3.88 25.00 -18.57
CA MET A 1 -3.72 23.54 -18.35
C MET A 1 -2.32 23.32 -17.82
N SER A 2 -2.15 22.72 -16.64
CA SER A 2 -0.81 22.42 -16.14
C SER A 2 -0.14 21.37 -17.04
N ARG A 3 1.19 21.32 -17.08
CA ARG A 3 1.93 20.28 -17.84
C ARG A 3 1.57 18.86 -17.36
N TYR A 4 1.17 18.73 -16.10
CA TYR A 4 0.72 17.45 -15.49
C TYR A 4 -0.68 17.02 -15.95
N GLN A 5 -1.57 17.97 -16.22
CA GLN A 5 -2.89 17.68 -16.79
C GLN A 5 -2.80 17.01 -18.17
N GLN A 6 -1.81 17.41 -18.97
CA GLN A 6 -1.61 16.83 -20.29
C GLN A 6 -1.22 15.34 -20.18
N VAL A 7 -0.31 14.97 -19.27
CA VAL A 7 0.12 13.57 -19.06
C VAL A 7 -1.03 12.65 -18.62
N LEU A 8 -2.02 13.18 -17.90
CA LEU A 8 -3.23 12.43 -17.54
C LEU A 8 -4.22 12.31 -18.71
N ARG A 9 -4.21 13.26 -19.62
CA ARG A 9 -5.14 13.29 -20.75
C ARG A 9 -4.66 12.50 -21.96
N ASP A 10 -3.35 12.45 -22.17
CA ASP A 10 -2.73 11.71 -23.24
C ASP A 10 -2.60 10.23 -22.85
N GLU A 11 -3.24 9.34 -23.61
CA GLU A 11 -3.10 7.91 -23.42
C GLU A 11 -1.84 7.41 -24.13
N ASP A 12 -0.73 7.30 -23.39
CA ASP A 12 0.41 6.54 -23.88
C ASP A 12 0.08 5.04 -23.74
N PRO A 13 0.08 4.27 -24.85
CA PRO A 13 -0.24 2.84 -24.84
C PRO A 13 0.63 2.03 -23.87
N ARG A 14 1.86 2.49 -23.59
CA ARG A 14 2.77 1.86 -22.63
C ARG A 14 2.24 1.97 -21.19
N ILE A 15 1.46 3.01 -20.89
CA ILE A 15 0.84 3.19 -19.57
C ILE A 15 -0.28 2.18 -19.35
N ALA A 16 -1.04 1.83 -20.38
CA ALA A 16 -2.10 0.83 -20.26
C ALA A 16 -1.55 -0.54 -19.81
N ALA A 17 -0.38 -0.92 -20.34
CA ALA A 17 0.29 -2.17 -19.94
C ALA A 17 0.79 -2.14 -18.48
N VAL A 18 1.18 -0.97 -17.96
CA VAL A 18 1.63 -0.81 -16.57
C VAL A 18 0.48 -0.99 -15.56
N PHE A 19 -0.76 -0.78 -15.99
CA PHE A 19 -1.96 -0.91 -15.15
C PHE A 19 -2.74 -2.21 -15.38
N ASP A 20 -2.17 -3.16 -16.10
CA ASP A 20 -2.74 -4.50 -16.23
C ASP A 20 -2.65 -5.25 -14.89
N VAL A 21 -3.75 -5.25 -14.14
CA VAL A 21 -3.87 -5.86 -12.80
C VAL A 21 -3.60 -7.37 -12.84
N GLN A 22 -3.97 -8.05 -13.92
CA GLN A 22 -3.73 -9.48 -14.06
C GLN A 22 -2.28 -9.74 -14.51
N GLY A 23 -1.77 -8.92 -15.43
CA GLY A 23 -0.39 -8.97 -15.86
C GLY A 23 0.60 -8.66 -14.75
N ASP A 24 0.28 -7.74 -13.85
CA ASP A 24 1.12 -7.39 -12.69
C ASP A 24 1.42 -8.60 -11.80
N GLN A 25 0.46 -9.49 -11.59
CA GLN A 25 0.64 -10.71 -10.79
C GLN A 25 1.46 -11.78 -11.52
N VAL A 26 1.19 -12.00 -12.79
CA VAL A 26 1.98 -12.92 -13.61
C VAL A 26 3.42 -12.40 -13.74
N HIS A 27 3.59 -11.10 -13.88
CA HIS A 27 4.87 -10.42 -14.03
C HIS A 27 5.73 -10.48 -12.77
N SER A 28 5.07 -10.38 -11.61
CA SER A 28 5.71 -10.49 -10.29
C SER A 28 5.91 -11.95 -9.86
N GLY A 29 5.35 -12.93 -10.61
CA GLY A 29 5.43 -14.35 -10.31
C GLY A 29 4.74 -14.78 -9.04
N TYR A 30 3.78 -13.98 -8.57
CA TYR A 30 3.01 -14.33 -7.39
C TYR A 30 1.98 -15.41 -7.71
N GLU A 31 1.92 -16.43 -6.85
CA GLU A 31 0.85 -17.40 -6.89
C GLU A 31 -0.47 -16.69 -6.52
N VAL A 32 -1.48 -16.83 -7.40
CA VAL A 32 -2.81 -16.31 -7.12
C VAL A 32 -3.49 -17.20 -6.08
N ILE A 33 -3.74 -16.64 -4.91
CA ILE A 33 -4.46 -17.31 -3.84
C ILE A 33 -5.93 -16.92 -3.93
N GLU A 34 -6.82 -17.91 -3.97
CA GLU A 34 -8.26 -17.72 -3.83
C GLU A 34 -8.58 -17.04 -2.49
N ASP A 35 -9.79 -17.13 -1.98
CA ASP A 35 -10.14 -16.54 -0.69
C ASP A 35 -9.31 -17.16 0.46
N PRO A 36 -8.35 -16.43 1.07
CA PRO A 36 -7.52 -16.94 2.16
C PRO A 36 -8.23 -17.00 3.51
N PHE A 37 -9.30 -16.24 3.69
CA PHE A 37 -9.89 -15.98 5.00
C PHE A 37 -10.50 -17.21 5.67
N PRO A 38 -11.19 -18.13 5.00
CA PRO A 38 -11.70 -19.34 5.64
C PRO A 38 -10.59 -20.20 6.24
N LYS A 39 -9.40 -20.22 5.61
CA LYS A 39 -8.25 -20.97 6.09
C LYS A 39 -7.55 -20.23 7.24
N LEU A 40 -7.42 -18.92 7.14
CA LEU A 40 -6.91 -18.07 8.22
C LEU A 40 -7.77 -18.19 9.49
N ALA A 41 -9.11 -18.21 9.34
CA ALA A 41 -10.02 -18.37 10.47
C ALA A 41 -9.84 -19.72 11.18
N ARG A 42 -9.61 -20.82 10.43
CA ARG A 42 -9.32 -22.15 11.02
C ARG A 42 -8.00 -22.13 11.78
N LEU A 43 -6.94 -21.62 11.18
CA LEU A 43 -5.63 -21.51 11.84
C LEU A 43 -5.71 -20.65 13.10
N LEU A 44 -6.42 -19.53 13.06
CA LEU A 44 -6.62 -18.67 14.24
C LEU A 44 -7.37 -19.40 15.36
N ALA A 45 -8.39 -20.19 15.01
CA ALA A 45 -9.13 -20.98 15.98
C ALA A 45 -8.28 -22.08 16.67
N GLU A 46 -7.23 -22.57 16.01
CA GLU A 46 -6.30 -23.55 16.56
C GLU A 46 -5.30 -22.93 17.53
N ALA A 47 -4.70 -21.78 17.18
CA ALA A 47 -3.74 -21.08 18.03
C ALA A 47 -3.51 -19.62 17.60
N PRO A 48 -3.19 -18.69 18.53
CA PRO A 48 -2.87 -17.31 18.23
C PRO A 48 -1.54 -17.12 17.49
N VAL A 49 -0.60 -18.07 17.65
CA VAL A 49 0.72 -18.10 17.02
C VAL A 49 1.05 -19.51 16.60
N HIS A 50 1.46 -19.71 15.36
CA HIS A 50 1.88 -21.01 14.83
C HIS A 50 3.38 -21.01 14.50
N LYS A 51 4.03 -22.16 14.64
CA LYS A 51 5.33 -22.43 14.07
C LYS A 51 5.16 -22.83 12.61
N GLY A 52 5.79 -22.12 11.70
CA GLY A 52 5.70 -22.28 10.25
C GLY A 52 5.50 -20.94 9.57
N SER A 53 5.83 -20.87 8.28
CA SER A 53 5.46 -19.71 7.44
C SER A 53 3.97 -19.73 7.15
N LEU A 54 3.36 -18.58 6.91
CA LEU A 54 1.95 -18.50 6.57
C LEU A 54 1.63 -19.28 5.29
N ALA A 55 2.53 -19.26 4.31
CA ALA A 55 2.38 -20.03 3.08
C ALA A 55 2.31 -21.55 3.37
N ASP A 56 3.28 -22.10 4.11
CA ASP A 56 3.30 -23.51 4.46
C ASP A 56 2.05 -23.92 5.26
N LEU A 57 1.66 -23.10 6.24
CA LEU A 57 0.45 -23.33 7.05
C LEU A 57 -0.82 -23.33 6.21
N MET A 58 -0.82 -22.57 5.13
CA MET A 58 -1.90 -22.54 4.14
C MET A 58 -1.75 -23.61 3.06
N GLY A 59 -0.67 -24.41 3.02
CA GLY A 59 -0.40 -25.46 2.05
C GLY A 59 0.06 -24.95 0.69
N TYR A 60 0.69 -23.79 0.67
CA TYR A 60 1.39 -23.23 -0.49
C TYR A 60 2.90 -23.43 -0.32
N ASP A 61 3.64 -23.45 -1.43
CA ASP A 61 5.09 -23.48 -1.38
C ASP A 61 5.64 -22.09 -1.00
N ALA A 62 6.23 -21.99 0.18
CA ALA A 62 6.80 -20.74 0.68
C ALA A 62 7.93 -20.18 -0.20
N SER A 63 8.58 -21.01 -1.03
CA SER A 63 9.62 -20.59 -1.96
C SER A 63 9.08 -20.05 -3.29
N SER A 64 7.80 -20.30 -3.61
CA SER A 64 7.15 -19.92 -4.86
C SER A 64 6.47 -18.57 -4.78
N GLY A 65 7.25 -17.47 -4.80
CA GLY A 65 6.69 -16.14 -5.01
C GLY A 65 6.15 -15.43 -3.76
N PHE A 66 6.43 -15.94 -2.55
CA PHE A 66 6.20 -15.20 -1.33
C PHE A 66 7.45 -14.40 -0.95
N HIS A 67 7.35 -13.09 -0.95
CA HIS A 67 8.47 -12.16 -0.71
C HIS A 67 9.15 -12.28 0.64
N PHE A 68 8.57 -13.03 1.57
CA PHE A 68 9.06 -13.13 2.93
C PHE A 68 9.51 -14.56 3.25
N TYR A 69 10.31 -15.12 2.36
CA TYR A 69 10.91 -16.44 2.55
C TYR A 69 12.44 -16.34 2.62
N ILE A 70 13.03 -16.92 3.66
CA ILE A 70 14.48 -17.08 3.82
C ILE A 70 14.76 -18.57 3.99
N PRO A 71 15.48 -19.20 3.06
CA PRO A 71 15.75 -20.63 3.11
C PRO A 71 16.37 -21.06 4.45
N GLY A 72 15.81 -22.12 5.06
CA GLY A 72 16.29 -22.66 6.34
C GLY A 72 16.00 -21.83 7.59
N ARG A 73 15.34 -20.67 7.45
CA ARG A 73 14.99 -19.82 8.60
C ARG A 73 13.78 -20.40 9.34
N THR A 74 13.93 -20.61 10.65
CA THR A 74 12.78 -20.92 11.51
C THR A 74 11.78 -19.76 11.46
N THR A 75 10.53 -20.05 11.13
CA THR A 75 9.48 -19.05 10.96
C THR A 75 8.32 -19.33 11.90
N TYR A 76 7.73 -18.29 12.44
CA TYR A 76 6.48 -18.28 13.19
C TYR A 76 5.50 -17.33 12.54
N THR A 77 4.20 -17.60 12.70
CA THR A 77 3.14 -16.73 12.16
C THR A 77 2.17 -16.34 13.27
N THR A 78 1.95 -15.04 13.48
CA THR A 78 0.91 -14.53 14.38
C THR A 78 -0.41 -14.39 13.64
N LEU A 79 -1.52 -14.78 14.28
CA LEU A 79 -2.86 -14.74 13.68
C LEU A 79 -3.85 -13.93 14.52
N SER A 80 -3.77 -13.98 15.87
CA SER A 80 -4.67 -13.20 16.72
C SER A 80 -4.33 -11.71 16.71
N PHE A 81 -5.33 -10.89 16.99
CA PHE A 81 -5.14 -9.44 17.13
C PHE A 81 -4.14 -9.10 18.24
N GLU A 82 -4.22 -9.79 19.36
CA GLU A 82 -3.32 -9.58 20.50
C GLU A 82 -1.87 -9.88 20.12
N ALA A 83 -1.57 -11.06 19.61
CA ALA A 83 -0.21 -11.47 19.24
C ALA A 83 0.39 -10.53 18.18
N THR A 84 -0.38 -10.23 17.13
CA THR A 84 0.05 -9.37 16.03
C THR A 84 0.27 -7.93 16.51
N SER A 85 -0.63 -7.39 17.32
CA SER A 85 -0.50 -6.04 17.89
C SER A 85 0.69 -5.93 18.82
N GLN A 86 0.92 -6.90 19.72
CA GLN A 86 2.08 -6.91 20.60
C GLN A 86 3.40 -6.90 19.81
N ALA A 87 3.50 -7.73 18.76
CA ALA A 87 4.70 -7.79 17.93
C ALA A 87 4.93 -6.47 17.15
N LEU A 88 3.88 -5.82 16.66
CA LEU A 88 3.97 -4.50 16.01
C LEU A 88 4.44 -3.39 16.95
N LEU A 89 4.02 -3.43 18.22
CA LEU A 89 4.38 -2.42 19.21
C LEU A 89 5.82 -2.58 19.73
N LYS A 90 6.28 -3.83 19.88
CA LYS A 90 7.61 -4.18 20.42
C LYS A 90 8.65 -4.31 19.29
N ASN A 91 8.80 -3.27 18.47
CA ASN A 91 9.63 -3.31 17.27
C ASN A 91 11.14 -3.47 17.51
N GLU A 92 11.61 -3.28 18.74
CA GLU A 92 13.00 -3.55 19.13
C GLU A 92 13.22 -5.06 19.35
N ILE A 93 12.16 -5.78 19.73
CA ILE A 93 12.17 -7.24 19.87
C ILE A 93 11.80 -7.92 18.55
N PHE A 94 10.74 -7.44 17.90
CA PHE A 94 10.27 -7.91 16.59
C PHE A 94 10.67 -6.91 15.51
N SER A 95 11.90 -7.03 15.04
CA SER A 95 12.60 -6.02 14.26
C SER A 95 12.26 -6.10 12.76
N SER A 96 12.16 -4.92 12.13
CA SER A 96 12.07 -4.81 10.68
C SER A 96 13.43 -5.01 9.97
N LYS A 97 14.53 -5.22 10.68
CA LYS A 97 15.83 -5.54 10.09
C LYS A 97 15.82 -6.81 9.21
N VAL A 98 14.82 -7.65 9.37
CA VAL A 98 14.58 -8.79 8.47
C VAL A 98 14.57 -8.39 6.98
N TYR A 99 14.16 -7.18 6.66
CA TYR A 99 14.19 -6.68 5.28
C TYR A 99 15.62 -6.50 4.72
N GLU A 100 16.65 -6.43 5.56
CA GLU A 100 18.04 -6.43 5.13
C GLU A 100 18.50 -7.82 4.66
N GLU A 101 17.79 -8.87 5.07
CA GLU A 101 18.10 -10.28 4.79
C GLU A 101 17.26 -10.87 3.63
N LEU A 102 16.19 -10.19 3.21
CA LEU A 102 15.24 -10.66 2.19
C LEU A 102 15.74 -10.52 0.74
N GLY A 103 17.06 -10.33 0.54
CA GLY A 103 17.66 -10.40 -0.78
C GLY A 103 17.58 -9.12 -1.62
N THR A 104 17.77 -9.26 -2.93
CA THR A 104 17.92 -8.14 -3.89
C THR A 104 16.71 -7.24 -4.00
N GLU A 105 15.51 -7.75 -3.77
CA GLU A 105 14.27 -6.95 -3.86
C GLU A 105 14.19 -5.89 -2.76
N SER A 106 14.62 -6.23 -1.54
CA SER A 106 14.67 -5.26 -0.44
C SER A 106 15.92 -4.38 -0.43
N ALA A 107 16.97 -4.76 -1.16
CA ALA A 107 18.19 -3.95 -1.30
C ALA A 107 17.92 -2.57 -1.92
N GLN A 108 16.87 -2.44 -2.71
CA GLN A 108 16.44 -1.14 -3.27
C GLN A 108 15.96 -0.15 -2.20
N PHE A 109 15.59 -0.61 -1.01
CA PHE A 109 15.08 0.20 0.11
C PHE A 109 16.10 0.32 1.25
N ASN A 110 17.39 0.06 0.98
CA ASN A 110 18.45 0.14 1.97
C ASN A 110 18.52 1.52 2.62
N ASN A 111 18.79 1.52 3.93
CA ASN A 111 18.89 2.73 4.76
C ASN A 111 17.62 3.61 4.76
N THR A 112 16.44 2.99 4.70
CA THR A 112 15.15 3.68 4.78
C THR A 112 14.43 3.38 6.09
N ILE A 113 13.34 4.11 6.32
CA ILE A 113 12.44 3.87 7.47
C ILE A 113 11.83 2.46 7.50
N LEU A 114 11.87 1.70 6.40
CA LEU A 114 11.37 0.33 6.37
C LEU A 114 12.25 -0.63 7.17
N GLN A 115 13.57 -0.46 7.06
CA GLN A 115 14.56 -1.40 7.62
C GLN A 115 15.07 -0.98 9.01
N LYS A 116 15.07 0.31 9.29
CA LYS A 116 15.61 0.84 10.56
C LYS A 116 14.64 0.64 11.73
N VAL A 117 15.19 0.52 12.93
CA VAL A 117 14.43 0.38 14.19
C VAL A 117 14.91 1.39 15.23
N GLY A 118 14.16 1.55 16.31
CA GLY A 118 14.52 2.38 17.46
C GLY A 118 14.84 3.83 17.11
N VAL A 119 15.98 4.31 17.57
CA VAL A 119 16.42 5.71 17.39
C VAL A 119 16.70 6.04 15.91
N GLU A 120 17.34 5.14 15.17
CA GLU A 120 17.66 5.36 13.76
C GLU A 120 16.38 5.48 12.91
N HIS A 121 15.40 4.62 13.15
CA HIS A 121 14.10 4.73 12.49
C HIS A 121 13.45 6.08 12.77
N ARG A 122 13.39 6.51 14.04
CA ARG A 122 12.78 7.78 14.44
C ARG A 122 13.44 8.97 13.76
N ARG A 123 14.78 9.00 13.71
CA ARG A 123 15.55 10.07 13.07
C ARG A 123 15.22 10.24 11.59
N LEU A 124 15.09 9.12 10.86
CA LEU A 124 14.72 9.15 9.44
C LEU A 124 13.23 9.44 9.24
N ARG A 125 12.37 8.94 10.13
CA ARG A 125 10.93 9.07 9.99
C ARG A 125 10.41 10.46 10.33
N THR A 126 10.93 11.10 11.36
CA THR A 126 10.45 12.41 11.84
C THR A 126 10.41 13.47 10.72
N PRO A 127 11.48 13.70 9.95
CA PRO A 127 11.47 14.68 8.87
C PRO A 127 10.55 14.32 7.71
N LEU A 128 10.22 13.05 7.51
CA LEU A 128 9.26 12.60 6.51
C LEU A 128 7.81 12.79 6.99
N GLN A 129 7.53 12.37 8.22
CA GLN A 129 6.17 12.25 8.74
C GLN A 129 5.42 13.57 8.79
N GLN A 130 6.11 14.71 8.93
CA GLN A 130 5.48 16.03 8.93
C GLN A 130 4.68 16.32 7.64
N TYR A 131 5.04 15.69 6.51
CA TYR A 131 4.35 15.84 5.22
C TYR A 131 3.21 14.84 5.01
N PHE A 132 3.04 13.89 5.93
CA PHE A 132 2.02 12.83 5.87
C PHE A 132 1.02 12.88 7.03
N THR A 133 0.86 14.04 7.65
CA THR A 133 -0.12 14.24 8.73
C THR A 133 -1.55 14.33 8.17
N PRO A 134 -2.60 14.14 9.02
CA PRO A 134 -3.99 14.35 8.60
C PRO A 134 -4.22 15.73 7.97
N GLN A 135 -3.64 16.77 8.57
CA GLN A 135 -3.76 18.14 8.07
C GLN A 135 -3.12 18.27 6.67
N MET A 136 -1.89 17.78 6.50
CA MET A 136 -1.21 17.83 5.21
C MET A 136 -1.97 17.07 4.13
N ALA A 137 -2.53 15.92 4.47
CA ALA A 137 -3.36 15.14 3.54
C ALA A 137 -4.60 15.93 3.09
N ALA A 138 -5.31 16.54 4.04
CA ALA A 138 -6.55 17.29 3.76
C ALA A 138 -6.32 18.66 3.08
N THR A 139 -5.12 19.22 3.15
CA THR A 139 -4.78 20.52 2.56
C THR A 139 -3.78 20.37 1.43
N TRP A 140 -2.49 20.24 1.73
CA TRP A 140 -1.42 20.29 0.74
C TRP A 140 -1.55 19.20 -0.34
N TRP A 141 -1.70 17.91 0.05
CA TRP A 141 -1.88 16.82 -0.91
C TRP A 141 -3.17 16.97 -1.71
N ASN A 142 -4.25 17.31 -1.00
CA ASN A 142 -5.57 17.43 -1.60
C ASN A 142 -5.63 18.55 -2.64
N ASP A 143 -5.12 19.75 -2.30
CA ASP A 143 -5.21 20.93 -3.14
C ASP A 143 -4.10 20.97 -4.21
N LEU A 144 -2.93 20.36 -3.91
CA LEU A 144 -1.84 20.29 -4.89
C LEU A 144 -2.18 19.33 -6.04
N VAL A 145 -2.76 18.14 -5.74
CA VAL A 145 -2.81 17.09 -6.75
C VAL A 145 -4.01 16.15 -6.68
N ILE A 146 -4.55 15.80 -5.50
CA ILE A 146 -5.57 14.73 -5.40
C ILE A 146 -6.85 15.13 -6.13
N LYS A 147 -7.41 16.30 -5.81
CA LYS A 147 -8.66 16.80 -6.42
C LYS A 147 -8.56 16.86 -7.94
N GLU A 148 -7.49 17.47 -8.45
CA GLU A 148 -7.30 17.65 -9.89
C GLU A 148 -7.15 16.29 -10.60
N THR A 149 -6.38 15.36 -10.00
CA THR A 149 -6.19 14.01 -10.55
C THR A 149 -7.52 13.26 -10.65
N VAL A 150 -8.29 13.24 -9.57
CA VAL A 150 -9.59 12.57 -9.53
C VAL A 150 -10.56 13.22 -10.53
N ASP A 151 -10.63 14.55 -10.56
CA ASP A 151 -11.50 15.27 -11.50
C ASP A 151 -11.19 14.90 -12.95
N ILE A 152 -9.93 14.88 -13.35
CA ILE A 152 -9.53 14.51 -14.72
C ILE A 152 -9.89 13.06 -15.04
N LEU A 153 -9.62 12.13 -14.12
CA LEU A 153 -9.89 10.70 -14.34
C LEU A 153 -11.39 10.42 -14.43
N VAL A 154 -12.20 11.01 -13.53
CA VAL A 154 -13.64 10.81 -13.56
C VAL A 154 -14.29 11.51 -14.76
N SER A 155 -13.77 12.69 -15.20
CA SER A 155 -14.23 13.36 -16.44
C SER A 155 -14.05 12.51 -17.70
N LYS A 156 -13.10 11.57 -17.69
CA LYS A 156 -12.92 10.63 -18.81
C LYS A 156 -13.93 9.49 -18.82
N ILE A 157 -14.56 9.25 -17.69
CA ILE A 157 -15.48 8.13 -17.45
C ILE A 157 -16.93 8.58 -17.58
N GLU A 158 -17.28 9.72 -16.98
CA GLU A 158 -18.64 10.25 -17.00
C GLU A 158 -19.20 10.37 -18.42
N GLY A 159 -20.48 10.06 -18.58
CA GLY A 159 -21.16 10.09 -19.87
C GLY A 159 -20.90 8.87 -20.78
N LYS A 160 -20.02 7.94 -20.39
CA LYS A 160 -19.80 6.69 -21.15
C LYS A 160 -20.88 5.64 -20.91
N GLY A 161 -21.58 5.72 -19.79
CA GLY A 161 -22.57 4.74 -19.35
C GLY A 161 -21.99 3.44 -18.78
N SER A 162 -20.68 3.18 -19.01
CA SER A 162 -19.97 2.02 -18.47
C SER A 162 -18.47 2.28 -18.35
N ALA A 163 -17.81 1.60 -17.40
CA ALA A 163 -16.36 1.66 -17.20
C ALA A 163 -15.84 0.44 -16.46
N ASP A 164 -14.54 0.18 -16.55
CA ASP A 164 -13.80 -0.57 -15.55
C ASP A 164 -13.15 0.42 -14.57
N LEU A 165 -13.81 0.66 -13.43
CA LEU A 165 -13.29 1.61 -12.42
C LEU A 165 -11.95 1.18 -11.84
N ASN A 166 -11.63 -0.12 -11.84
CA ASN A 166 -10.34 -0.58 -11.33
C ASN A 166 -9.20 -0.08 -12.21
N LEU A 167 -9.36 -0.20 -13.53
CA LEU A 167 -8.37 0.22 -14.52
C LEU A 167 -8.40 1.75 -14.77
N GLU A 168 -9.61 2.33 -14.93
CA GLU A 168 -9.75 3.71 -15.41
C GLU A 168 -9.60 4.76 -14.29
N LEU A 169 -9.85 4.38 -13.03
CA LEU A 169 -9.75 5.28 -11.88
C LEU A 169 -8.74 4.77 -10.84
N CYS A 170 -9.00 3.59 -10.24
CA CYS A 170 -8.26 3.14 -9.07
C CYS A 170 -6.76 3.00 -9.35
N ALA A 171 -6.37 2.24 -10.37
CA ALA A 171 -4.98 1.96 -10.68
C ALA A 171 -4.18 3.22 -11.07
N ARG A 172 -4.82 4.17 -11.72
CA ARG A 172 -4.16 5.37 -12.26
C ARG A 172 -3.93 6.45 -11.21
N MET A 173 -4.87 6.61 -10.28
CA MET A 173 -4.90 7.76 -9.36
C MET A 173 -3.67 7.85 -8.45
N PRO A 174 -3.31 6.85 -7.62
CA PRO A 174 -2.26 7.02 -6.62
C PRO A 174 -0.87 7.21 -7.23
N VAL A 175 -0.58 6.47 -8.30
CA VAL A 175 0.72 6.59 -9.00
C VAL A 175 0.90 7.99 -9.56
N HIS A 176 -0.19 8.57 -10.08
CA HIS A 176 -0.15 9.94 -10.60
C HIS A 176 0.01 10.97 -9.47
N VAL A 177 -0.81 10.83 -8.42
CA VAL A 177 -0.76 11.71 -7.23
C VAL A 177 0.66 11.76 -6.65
N ILE A 178 1.27 10.60 -6.42
CA ILE A 178 2.61 10.52 -5.85
C ILE A 178 3.66 11.10 -6.81
N SER A 179 3.60 10.79 -8.12
CA SER A 179 4.58 11.29 -9.10
C SER A 179 4.58 12.82 -9.16
N VAL A 180 3.40 13.43 -9.17
CA VAL A 180 3.24 14.89 -9.17
C VAL A 180 3.72 15.50 -7.85
N ALA A 181 3.33 14.91 -6.71
CA ALA A 181 3.73 15.40 -5.39
C ALA A 181 5.25 15.37 -5.17
N PHE A 182 5.94 14.40 -5.75
CA PHE A 182 7.42 14.38 -5.75
C PHE A 182 8.04 15.34 -6.77
N GLY A 183 7.25 15.91 -7.68
CA GLY A 183 7.71 16.85 -8.69
C GLY A 183 8.44 16.17 -9.85
N ILE A 184 8.12 14.92 -10.17
CA ILE A 184 8.64 14.24 -11.38
C ILE A 184 8.24 15.07 -12.61
N GLU A 185 9.21 15.41 -13.44
CA GLU A 185 8.92 16.23 -14.63
C GLU A 185 8.02 15.48 -15.61
N PRO A 186 7.11 16.15 -16.33
CA PRO A 186 6.13 15.49 -17.21
C PRO A 186 6.73 14.51 -18.21
N GLU A 187 7.88 14.81 -18.80
CA GLU A 187 8.60 13.95 -19.75
C GLU A 187 9.16 12.69 -19.11
N ASP A 188 9.44 12.71 -17.81
CA ASP A 188 10.01 11.59 -17.06
C ASP A 188 8.92 10.71 -16.40
N ILE A 189 7.64 11.13 -16.35
CA ILE A 189 6.56 10.41 -15.65
C ILE A 189 6.35 9.01 -16.24
N VAL A 190 6.24 8.88 -17.54
CA VAL A 190 6.00 7.57 -18.19
C VAL A 190 7.21 6.62 -18.03
N PRO A 191 8.44 7.03 -18.38
CA PRO A 191 9.62 6.20 -18.11
C PRO A 191 9.78 5.80 -16.65
N PHE A 192 9.48 6.72 -15.74
CA PHE A 192 9.58 6.48 -14.32
C PHE A 192 8.56 5.44 -13.82
N ARG A 193 7.30 5.52 -14.28
CA ARG A 193 6.25 4.55 -13.94
C ARG A 193 6.57 3.16 -14.44
N ILE A 194 7.02 3.05 -15.70
CA ILE A 194 7.47 1.78 -16.27
C ILE A 194 8.60 1.21 -15.40
N ALA A 195 9.58 2.02 -15.05
CA ALA A 195 10.70 1.59 -14.19
C ALA A 195 10.26 1.17 -12.77
N LEU A 196 9.21 1.79 -12.20
CA LEU A 196 8.68 1.35 -10.91
C LEU A 196 8.02 -0.03 -11.02
N ASN A 197 7.22 -0.25 -12.05
CA ASN A 197 6.54 -1.54 -12.29
C ASN A 197 7.56 -2.65 -12.58
N GLU A 198 8.50 -2.41 -13.48
CA GLU A 198 9.54 -3.38 -13.83
C GLU A 198 10.59 -3.59 -12.72
N GLY A 199 10.62 -2.72 -11.72
CA GLY A 199 11.49 -2.83 -10.55
C GLY A 199 11.20 -4.06 -9.67
N VAL A 200 10.06 -4.73 -9.86
CA VAL A 200 9.67 -5.99 -9.19
C VAL A 200 9.63 -7.18 -10.17
N ASN A 201 10.12 -7.01 -11.39
CA ASN A 201 10.14 -8.07 -12.40
C ASN A 201 11.05 -9.22 -11.97
N GLN A 202 10.62 -10.46 -12.24
CA GLN A 202 11.42 -11.66 -11.96
C GLN A 202 12.72 -11.74 -12.77
N ASN A 203 12.74 -11.14 -13.94
CA ASN A 203 13.95 -11.08 -14.76
C ASN A 203 14.93 -10.05 -14.20
N ASP A 204 16.07 -10.54 -13.70
CA ASP A 204 17.12 -9.72 -13.06
C ASP A 204 17.63 -8.58 -13.95
N ALA A 205 17.77 -8.81 -15.26
CA ALA A 205 18.26 -7.79 -16.19
C ALA A 205 17.25 -6.65 -16.39
N ILE A 206 15.96 -6.99 -16.50
CA ILE A 206 14.87 -6.02 -16.59
C ILE A 206 14.80 -5.23 -15.29
N ARG A 207 14.79 -5.91 -14.15
CA ARG A 207 14.77 -5.30 -12.81
C ARG A 207 15.96 -4.35 -12.58
N ALA A 208 17.17 -4.77 -12.93
CA ALA A 208 18.35 -3.93 -12.79
C ALA A 208 18.29 -2.67 -13.66
N THR A 209 17.83 -2.79 -14.91
CA THR A 209 17.64 -1.67 -15.83
C THR A 209 16.58 -0.70 -15.29
N ALA A 210 15.48 -1.21 -14.77
CA ALA A 210 14.41 -0.42 -14.18
C ALA A 210 14.88 0.36 -12.94
N HIS A 211 15.65 -0.28 -12.08
CA HIS A 211 16.25 0.37 -10.91
C HIS A 211 17.21 1.50 -11.31
N GLU A 212 18.06 1.28 -12.31
CA GLU A 212 18.97 2.34 -12.77
C GLU A 212 18.22 3.49 -13.44
N THR A 213 17.22 3.20 -14.28
CA THR A 213 16.35 4.22 -14.89
C THR A 213 15.70 5.11 -13.84
N SER A 214 15.11 4.52 -12.81
CA SER A 214 14.50 5.29 -11.71
C SER A 214 15.51 6.15 -10.96
N ARG A 215 16.74 5.64 -10.73
CA ARG A 215 17.81 6.39 -10.05
C ARG A 215 18.30 7.56 -10.88
N VAL A 216 18.48 7.39 -12.19
CA VAL A 216 18.91 8.46 -13.10
C VAL A 216 17.89 9.60 -13.10
N ILE A 217 16.60 9.29 -13.23
CA ILE A 217 15.51 10.28 -13.20
C ILE A 217 15.53 11.04 -11.86
N LEU A 218 15.61 10.33 -10.74
CA LEU A 218 15.61 10.96 -9.42
C LEU A 218 16.87 11.81 -9.16
N ARG A 219 18.05 11.37 -9.61
CA ARG A 219 19.27 12.21 -9.51
C ARG A 219 19.16 13.49 -10.31
N LYS A 220 18.65 13.42 -11.55
CA LYS A 220 18.36 14.61 -12.38
C LYS A 220 17.41 15.56 -11.65
N LEU A 221 16.34 15.03 -11.07
CA LEU A 221 15.35 15.81 -10.31
C LEU A 221 15.97 16.48 -9.09
N ILE A 222 16.72 15.76 -8.25
CA ILE A 222 17.39 16.31 -7.07
C ILE A 222 18.34 17.42 -7.45
N GLN A 223 19.16 17.24 -8.48
CA GLN A 223 20.07 18.27 -8.96
C GLN A 223 19.33 19.54 -9.45
N ALA A 224 18.19 19.37 -10.11
CA ALA A 224 17.34 20.49 -10.54
C ALA A 224 16.77 21.24 -9.32
N ARG A 225 16.25 20.51 -8.31
CA ARG A 225 15.65 21.10 -7.10
C ARG A 225 16.67 21.74 -6.16
N ARG A 226 17.93 21.31 -6.15
CA ARG A 226 19.01 22.01 -5.44
C ARG A 226 19.30 23.38 -6.03
N LYS A 227 19.14 23.55 -7.35
CA LYS A 227 19.32 24.84 -8.05
C LYS A 227 18.08 25.73 -7.95
N GLU A 228 16.91 25.11 -8.09
CA GLU A 228 15.61 25.78 -8.12
C GLU A 228 14.60 25.01 -7.30
N PRO A 229 14.48 25.27 -5.97
CA PRO A 229 13.49 24.62 -5.12
C PRO A 229 12.07 24.94 -5.59
N ARG A 230 11.17 23.94 -5.48
CA ARG A 230 9.75 24.07 -5.81
C ARG A 230 8.87 23.57 -4.67
N GLU A 231 7.56 23.77 -4.81
CA GLU A 231 6.57 23.25 -3.85
C GLU A 231 6.30 21.76 -4.13
N ASP A 232 7.33 20.92 -3.93
CA ASP A 232 7.26 19.46 -4.08
C ASP A 232 8.01 18.75 -2.93
N LEU A 233 7.76 17.45 -2.78
CA LEU A 233 8.36 16.65 -1.70
C LEU A 233 9.87 16.51 -1.85
N VAL A 234 10.42 16.51 -3.07
CA VAL A 234 11.87 16.42 -3.27
C VAL A 234 12.55 17.67 -2.73
N SER A 235 12.03 18.86 -3.01
CA SER A 235 12.55 20.11 -2.45
C SER A 235 12.47 20.13 -0.91
N LYS A 236 11.35 19.61 -0.36
CA LYS A 236 11.15 19.51 1.09
C LYS A 236 12.14 18.51 1.73
N LEU A 237 12.42 17.39 1.09
CA LEU A 237 13.42 16.41 1.59
C LEU A 237 14.85 16.93 1.49
N ILE A 238 15.19 17.70 0.45
CA ILE A 238 16.50 18.34 0.32
C ILE A 238 16.75 19.35 1.45
N ALA A 239 15.70 20.06 1.89
CA ALA A 239 15.76 21.04 2.97
C ALA A 239 15.63 20.42 4.37
N ALA A 240 15.23 19.16 4.46
CA ALA A 240 15.01 18.48 5.74
C ALA A 240 16.35 18.05 6.38
N GLU A 241 16.38 18.05 7.71
CA GLU A 241 17.54 17.66 8.49
C GLU A 241 17.26 16.42 9.36
N ILE A 242 18.28 15.59 9.50
CA ILE A 242 18.29 14.38 10.34
C ILE A 242 19.10 14.69 11.61
N GLU A 243 18.50 14.51 12.77
CA GLU A 243 19.19 14.64 14.06
C GLU A 243 20.30 13.61 14.20
N LEU A 244 21.46 14.01 14.71
CA LEU A 244 22.62 13.15 14.95
C LEU A 244 22.67 12.65 16.40
N GLU A 245 23.35 11.55 16.60
CA GLU A 245 23.70 11.04 17.93
C GLU A 245 24.73 11.96 18.57
N GLY A 246 24.43 12.43 19.79
CA GLY A 246 25.30 13.42 20.45
C GLY A 246 24.97 14.89 20.16
N GLY A 247 23.96 15.16 19.37
CA GLY A 247 23.47 16.52 19.06
C GLY A 247 23.93 17.02 17.67
N GLY A 248 23.26 18.09 17.23
CA GLY A 248 23.40 18.62 15.88
C GLY A 248 22.54 17.88 14.85
N SER A 249 22.60 18.33 13.61
CA SER A 249 21.83 17.77 12.49
C SER A 249 22.66 17.73 11.21
N ARG A 250 22.20 16.96 10.23
CA ARG A 250 22.72 16.95 8.88
C ARG A 250 21.60 16.83 7.86
N PRO A 251 21.77 17.32 6.64
CA PRO A 251 20.82 17.06 5.57
C PRO A 251 20.81 15.58 5.18
N PHE A 252 19.72 15.15 4.51
CA PHE A 252 19.72 13.88 3.80
C PHE A 252 20.75 13.87 2.69
N THR A 253 21.43 12.74 2.49
CA THR A 253 22.23 12.49 1.29
C THR A 253 21.34 12.25 0.09
N ASP A 254 21.85 12.43 -1.14
CA ASP A 254 21.08 12.16 -2.36
C ASP A 254 20.60 10.71 -2.43
N ASP A 255 21.44 9.74 -2.01
CA ASP A 255 21.05 8.33 -1.99
C ASP A 255 19.96 8.03 -0.94
N GLU A 256 19.99 8.68 0.23
CA GLU A 256 18.92 8.57 1.22
C GLU A 256 17.60 9.13 0.67
N ILE A 257 17.64 10.28 0.00
CA ILE A 257 16.47 10.87 -0.67
C ILE A 257 15.93 9.91 -1.73
N ILE A 258 16.79 9.41 -2.62
CA ILE A 258 16.39 8.48 -3.70
C ILE A 258 15.74 7.22 -3.12
N ASN A 259 16.35 6.61 -2.11
CA ASN A 259 15.84 5.38 -1.53
C ASN A 259 14.49 5.58 -0.83
N HIS A 260 14.31 6.71 -0.10
CA HIS A 260 13.03 7.04 0.52
C HIS A 260 11.95 7.37 -0.52
N ILE A 261 12.27 8.10 -1.59
CA ILE A 261 11.33 8.35 -2.68
C ILE A 261 10.87 7.03 -3.31
N ARG A 262 11.81 6.14 -3.63
CA ARG A 262 11.50 4.82 -4.20
C ARG A 262 10.62 3.98 -3.27
N LEU A 263 10.94 3.96 -1.97
CA LEU A 263 10.12 3.27 -0.96
C LEU A 263 8.69 3.83 -0.93
N ILE A 264 8.54 5.15 -0.85
CA ILE A 264 7.21 5.78 -0.75
C ILE A 264 6.40 5.55 -2.02
N LEU A 265 7.03 5.62 -3.19
CA LEU A 265 6.39 5.37 -4.48
C LEU A 265 5.94 3.92 -4.63
N ALA A 266 6.80 2.95 -4.29
CA ALA A 266 6.45 1.54 -4.33
C ALA A 266 5.30 1.22 -3.34
N ALA A 267 5.40 1.71 -2.11
CA ALA A 267 4.40 1.45 -1.08
C ALA A 267 3.05 2.14 -1.38
N GLY A 268 3.06 3.40 -1.80
CA GLY A 268 1.83 4.19 -2.01
C GLY A 268 1.18 3.93 -3.35
N GLY A 269 1.98 3.70 -4.40
CA GLY A 269 1.48 3.44 -5.74
C GLY A 269 0.74 2.11 -5.89
N ALA A 270 1.17 1.08 -5.16
CA ALA A 270 0.62 -0.27 -5.30
C ALA A 270 -0.58 -0.56 -4.38
N THR A 271 -0.57 -0.06 -3.15
CA THR A 271 -1.55 -0.44 -2.12
C THR A 271 -2.84 0.38 -2.17
N THR A 272 -2.73 1.69 -2.37
CA THR A 272 -3.90 2.58 -2.33
C THR A 272 -4.90 2.27 -3.43
N TRP A 273 -4.44 1.96 -4.67
CA TRP A 273 -5.36 1.64 -5.74
C TRP A 273 -6.14 0.34 -5.50
N ARG A 274 -5.46 -0.67 -4.95
CA ARG A 274 -6.10 -1.94 -4.59
C ARG A 274 -7.13 -1.73 -3.47
N GLN A 275 -6.77 -0.93 -2.46
CA GLN A 275 -7.69 -0.66 -1.36
C GLN A 275 -8.90 0.18 -1.80
N LEU A 276 -8.74 1.15 -2.71
CA LEU A 276 -9.87 1.86 -3.31
C LEU A 276 -10.76 0.89 -4.08
N GLY A 277 -10.16 0.00 -4.87
CA GLY A 277 -10.88 -1.06 -5.58
C GLY A 277 -11.66 -1.98 -4.65
N ILE A 278 -11.05 -2.43 -3.54
CA ILE A 278 -11.70 -3.24 -2.50
C ILE A 278 -12.87 -2.48 -1.88
N THR A 279 -12.73 -1.19 -1.62
CA THR A 279 -13.79 -0.35 -1.04
C THR A 279 -14.98 -0.24 -2.00
N LEU A 280 -14.73 0.02 -3.28
CA LEU A 280 -15.78 0.07 -4.31
C LEU A 280 -16.42 -1.29 -4.53
N TYR A 281 -15.64 -2.38 -4.52
CA TYR A 281 -16.15 -3.74 -4.58
C TYR A 281 -17.11 -4.03 -3.41
N ALA A 282 -16.73 -3.65 -2.20
CA ALA A 282 -17.58 -3.84 -1.02
C ALA A 282 -18.90 -3.08 -1.17
N LEU A 283 -18.88 -1.83 -1.63
CA LEU A 283 -20.09 -1.03 -1.86
C LEU A 283 -20.98 -1.59 -2.95
N LEU A 284 -20.43 -2.03 -4.06
CA LEU A 284 -21.18 -2.63 -5.16
C LEU A 284 -21.89 -3.93 -4.75
N ASN A 285 -21.35 -4.65 -3.74
CA ASN A 285 -21.96 -5.84 -3.18
C ASN A 285 -22.91 -5.55 -1.98
N HIS A 286 -22.90 -4.31 -1.47
CA HIS A 286 -23.78 -3.86 -0.37
C HIS A 286 -24.51 -2.56 -0.80
N PRO A 287 -25.45 -2.63 -1.73
CA PRO A 287 -26.12 -1.45 -2.30
C PRO A 287 -26.86 -0.62 -1.26
N ASP A 288 -27.39 -1.23 -0.19
CA ASP A 288 -27.99 -0.56 0.95
C ASP A 288 -26.99 0.35 1.69
N GLN A 289 -25.80 -0.14 1.92
CA GLN A 289 -24.73 0.65 2.54
C GLN A 289 -24.20 1.73 1.58
N MET A 290 -24.13 1.44 0.28
CA MET A 290 -23.75 2.43 -0.73
C MET A 290 -24.76 3.60 -0.76
N GLU A 291 -26.06 3.33 -0.74
CA GLU A 291 -27.09 4.38 -0.72
C GLU A 291 -27.04 5.18 0.59
N ALA A 292 -26.79 4.54 1.74
CA ALA A 292 -26.59 5.25 3.00
C ALA A 292 -25.38 6.21 2.94
N ALA A 293 -24.25 5.76 2.38
CA ALA A 293 -23.05 6.60 2.20
C ALA A 293 -23.25 7.73 1.18
N LYS A 294 -24.12 7.54 0.16
CA LYS A 294 -24.55 8.60 -0.76
C LYS A 294 -25.40 9.64 -0.06
N ALA A 295 -26.31 9.22 0.81
CA ALA A 295 -27.22 10.09 1.55
C ALA A 295 -26.50 10.87 2.66
N ASP A 296 -25.52 10.24 3.34
CA ASP A 296 -24.69 10.86 4.38
C ASP A 296 -23.21 10.62 4.11
N ARG A 297 -22.57 11.60 3.50
CA ARG A 297 -21.14 11.56 3.15
C ARG A 297 -20.20 11.53 4.37
N SER A 298 -20.69 11.85 5.55
CA SER A 298 -19.90 11.76 6.79
C SER A 298 -19.56 10.32 7.18
N LEU A 299 -20.25 9.34 6.62
CA LEU A 299 -19.99 7.91 6.81
C LEU A 299 -18.79 7.38 5.99
N ILE A 300 -18.38 8.09 4.93
CA ILE A 300 -17.33 7.61 4.02
C ILE A 300 -15.99 7.37 4.72
N PRO A 301 -15.48 8.24 5.63
CA PRO A 301 -14.22 7.98 6.33
C PRO A 301 -14.21 6.67 7.13
N ASP A 302 -15.31 6.35 7.81
CA ASP A 302 -15.42 5.13 8.63
C ASP A 302 -15.64 3.89 7.75
N MET A 303 -16.39 4.02 6.67
CA MET A 303 -16.53 3.01 5.63
C MET A 303 -15.16 2.62 5.01
N ILE A 304 -14.30 3.59 4.73
CA ILE A 304 -12.93 3.33 4.26
C ILE A 304 -12.15 2.52 5.31
N LEU A 305 -12.23 2.89 6.58
CA LEU A 305 -11.56 2.15 7.66
C LEU A 305 -12.09 0.73 7.82
N GLU A 306 -13.41 0.54 7.67
CA GLU A 306 -14.01 -0.80 7.68
C GLU A 306 -13.56 -1.65 6.49
N SER A 307 -13.44 -1.07 5.29
CA SER A 307 -12.93 -1.81 4.13
C SER A 307 -11.48 -2.27 4.34
N VAL A 308 -10.64 -1.42 4.96
CA VAL A 308 -9.25 -1.74 5.32
C VAL A 308 -9.18 -2.80 6.42
N ARG A 309 -10.11 -2.81 7.38
CA ARG A 309 -10.23 -3.90 8.36
C ARG A 309 -10.66 -5.20 7.69
N TRP A 310 -11.75 -5.14 6.94
CA TRP A 310 -12.41 -6.31 6.36
C TRP A 310 -11.53 -7.02 5.35
N HIS A 311 -10.86 -6.26 4.49
CA HIS A 311 -9.96 -6.81 3.47
C HIS A 311 -8.77 -5.86 3.24
N PRO A 312 -7.72 -5.93 4.07
CA PRO A 312 -6.49 -5.20 3.79
C PRO A 312 -5.83 -5.74 2.51
N THR A 313 -5.24 -4.87 1.73
CA THR A 313 -4.55 -5.28 0.49
C THR A 313 -3.34 -6.18 0.77
N ASP A 314 -2.65 -5.97 1.88
CA ASP A 314 -1.52 -6.78 2.32
C ASP A 314 -1.87 -7.52 3.60
N LEU A 315 -1.86 -8.86 3.55
CA LEU A 315 -2.29 -9.69 4.66
C LEU A 315 -1.19 -10.00 5.66
N VAL A 316 0.08 -9.89 5.28
CA VAL A 316 1.20 -10.35 6.11
C VAL A 316 2.43 -9.45 5.95
N PHE A 317 3.17 -9.23 7.04
CA PHE A 317 4.45 -8.55 7.05
C PHE A 317 5.47 -9.29 7.91
N PRO A 318 6.76 -9.33 7.52
CA PRO A 318 7.79 -10.05 8.26
C PRO A 318 8.40 -9.19 9.37
N ARG A 319 8.89 -9.87 10.41
CA ARG A 319 9.78 -9.34 11.45
C ARG A 319 10.85 -10.38 11.77
N ARG A 320 11.89 -9.98 12.49
CA ARG A 320 12.88 -10.88 13.08
C ARG A 320 12.84 -10.75 14.60
N ALA A 321 12.82 -11.87 15.30
CA ALA A 321 13.02 -11.88 16.75
C ALA A 321 14.49 -11.58 17.06
N GLU A 322 14.78 -10.49 17.76
CA GLU A 322 16.16 -10.09 18.10
C GLU A 322 16.68 -10.82 19.34
N GLN A 323 15.80 -11.43 20.11
CA GLN A 323 16.10 -12.19 21.32
C GLN A 323 15.08 -13.32 21.49
N ASP A 324 15.35 -14.27 22.38
CA ASP A 324 14.36 -15.25 22.79
C ASP A 324 13.18 -14.53 23.44
N VAL A 325 11.97 -14.88 23.04
CA VAL A 325 10.74 -14.21 23.50
C VAL A 325 9.58 -15.18 23.53
N THR A 326 8.73 -15.06 24.55
CA THR A 326 7.43 -15.75 24.58
C THR A 326 6.33 -14.79 24.11
N LEU A 327 5.55 -15.20 23.11
CA LEU A 327 4.43 -14.44 22.55
C LEU A 327 3.16 -15.28 22.61
N CYS A 328 2.17 -14.86 23.38
CA CYS A 328 0.91 -15.60 23.60
C CYS A 328 1.12 -17.08 23.93
N GLY A 329 2.09 -17.38 24.80
CA GLY A 329 2.41 -18.75 25.25
C GLY A 329 3.29 -19.57 24.31
N VAL A 330 3.76 -19.01 23.21
CA VAL A 330 4.67 -19.67 22.27
C VAL A 330 6.08 -19.08 22.38
N ASP A 331 7.06 -19.94 22.63
CA ASP A 331 8.47 -19.57 22.71
C ASP A 331 9.07 -19.43 21.30
N ILE A 332 9.59 -18.25 21.00
CA ILE A 332 10.17 -17.87 19.71
C ILE A 332 11.66 -17.60 19.94
N PRO A 333 12.57 -18.44 19.44
CA PRO A 333 14.01 -18.23 19.56
C PRO A 333 14.49 -16.97 18.81
N ALA A 334 15.55 -16.37 19.32
CA ALA A 334 16.29 -15.31 18.65
C ALA A 334 16.66 -15.72 17.21
N GLY A 335 16.64 -14.75 16.29
CA GLY A 335 16.91 -14.99 14.87
C GLY A 335 15.76 -15.59 14.07
N SER A 336 14.66 -16.02 14.71
CA SER A 336 13.49 -16.51 13.99
C SER A 336 12.81 -15.40 13.18
N MET A 337 12.25 -15.76 12.02
CA MET A 337 11.31 -14.89 11.31
C MET A 337 9.95 -14.97 12.00
N VAL A 338 9.27 -13.83 12.12
CA VAL A 338 7.90 -13.74 12.64
C VAL A 338 7.04 -13.05 11.60
N GLN A 339 6.16 -13.79 10.97
CA GLN A 339 5.20 -13.25 10.00
C GLN A 339 3.95 -12.76 10.75
N LEU A 340 3.66 -11.48 10.62
CA LEU A 340 2.53 -10.81 11.26
C LEU A 340 1.34 -10.83 10.32
N CYS A 341 0.36 -11.71 10.56
CA CYS A 341 -0.81 -11.84 9.69
C CYS A 341 -1.89 -10.80 10.07
N LEU A 342 -1.82 -9.62 9.46
CA LEU A 342 -2.80 -8.54 9.66
C LEU A 342 -4.18 -8.96 9.17
N GLY A 343 -4.26 -9.77 8.10
CA GLY A 343 -5.51 -10.25 7.54
C GLY A 343 -6.32 -11.07 8.53
N ALA A 344 -5.70 -12.02 9.23
CA ALA A 344 -6.34 -12.81 10.28
C ALA A 344 -6.66 -11.95 11.50
N ALA A 345 -5.70 -11.16 11.97
CA ALA A 345 -5.85 -10.31 13.15
C ALA A 345 -7.00 -9.29 13.02
N ASN A 346 -7.24 -8.78 11.81
CA ASN A 346 -8.36 -7.88 11.54
C ASN A 346 -9.72 -8.59 11.47
N ARG A 347 -9.73 -9.92 11.45
CA ARG A 347 -10.93 -10.75 11.51
C ARG A 347 -10.98 -11.63 12.76
N ASP A 348 -10.23 -11.30 13.79
CA ASP A 348 -10.23 -12.02 15.07
C ASP A 348 -11.60 -11.88 15.77
N PRO A 349 -12.32 -13.00 16.01
CA PRO A 349 -13.64 -12.97 16.62
C PRO A 349 -13.63 -12.54 18.10
N GLU A 350 -12.47 -12.60 18.78
CA GLU A 350 -12.33 -12.08 20.14
C GLU A 350 -12.37 -10.54 20.16
N ARG A 351 -12.11 -9.90 19.01
CA ARG A 351 -12.13 -8.44 18.89
C ARG A 351 -13.31 -7.92 18.10
N TRP A 352 -13.77 -8.64 17.08
CA TRP A 352 -14.77 -8.18 16.13
C TRP A 352 -15.99 -9.12 16.12
N GLU A 353 -17.16 -8.58 16.36
CA GLU A 353 -18.40 -9.32 16.16
C GLU A 353 -18.64 -9.53 14.67
N GLN A 354 -19.01 -10.75 14.24
CA GLN A 354 -19.17 -11.12 12.83
C GLN A 354 -18.01 -10.60 11.95
N PRO A 355 -16.76 -11.01 12.21
CA PRO A 355 -15.57 -10.38 11.64
C PRO A 355 -15.47 -10.48 10.12
N ASP A 356 -16.11 -11.48 9.51
CA ASP A 356 -16.10 -11.71 8.07
C ASP A 356 -17.07 -10.80 7.30
N LYS A 357 -18.00 -10.16 8.00
CA LYS A 357 -18.97 -9.26 7.39
C LYS A 357 -18.37 -7.87 7.21
N PHE A 358 -18.50 -7.33 5.99
CA PHE A 358 -18.32 -5.89 5.76
C PHE A 358 -19.55 -5.15 6.33
N ASP A 359 -19.32 -4.22 7.22
CA ASP A 359 -20.36 -3.44 7.87
C ASP A 359 -19.86 -2.03 8.20
N MET A 360 -20.20 -1.05 7.34
CA MET A 360 -19.77 0.34 7.52
C MET A 360 -20.33 1.01 8.76
N PHE A 361 -21.38 0.44 9.37
CA PHE A 361 -21.98 0.94 10.62
C PHE A 361 -21.35 0.34 11.87
N ARG A 362 -20.36 -0.53 11.71
CA ARG A 362 -19.61 -1.09 12.82
C ARG A 362 -18.98 0.03 13.65
N PRO A 363 -19.08 -0.02 14.99
CA PRO A 363 -18.37 0.93 15.84
C PRO A 363 -16.87 0.97 15.49
N VAL A 364 -16.35 2.17 15.24
CA VAL A 364 -14.96 2.35 14.83
C VAL A 364 -14.01 1.87 15.93
N GLN A 365 -13.22 0.89 15.60
CA GLN A 365 -12.14 0.38 16.44
C GLN A 365 -10.85 0.36 15.62
N ARG A 366 -9.72 0.49 16.31
CA ARG A 366 -8.41 0.41 15.66
C ARG A 366 -8.21 -0.98 15.06
N SER A 367 -8.09 -1.05 13.76
CA SER A 367 -7.63 -2.23 13.02
C SER A 367 -6.12 -2.20 12.81
N LEU A 368 -5.56 -3.30 12.31
CA LEU A 368 -4.14 -3.39 11.94
C LEU A 368 -3.91 -3.24 10.44
N GLY A 369 -4.90 -2.84 9.64
CA GLY A 369 -4.75 -2.72 8.19
C GLY A 369 -3.73 -1.66 7.76
N PHE A 370 -3.51 -0.64 8.59
CA PHE A 370 -2.39 0.30 8.46
C PHE A 370 -1.22 -0.04 9.41
N ALA A 371 -1.10 -1.29 9.83
CA ALA A 371 -0.17 -1.78 10.83
C ALA A 371 -0.29 -1.03 12.19
N GLY A 372 0.77 -1.01 12.97
CA GLY A 372 0.80 -0.38 14.29
C GLY A 372 2.22 -0.09 14.77
N GLY A 373 2.31 0.62 15.90
CA GLY A 373 3.59 0.95 16.51
C GLY A 373 4.42 1.92 15.68
N PRO A 374 5.74 1.93 15.86
CA PRO A 374 6.65 2.85 15.19
C PRO A 374 6.60 2.74 13.65
N HIS A 375 6.34 1.55 13.11
CA HIS A 375 6.22 1.29 11.68
C HIS A 375 4.77 1.37 11.15
N SER A 376 3.84 2.02 11.85
CA SER A 376 2.52 2.31 11.30
C SER A 376 2.63 3.00 9.94
N CYS A 377 1.70 2.74 9.04
CA CYS A 377 1.75 3.25 7.66
C CYS A 377 1.96 4.76 7.63
N LEU A 378 3.05 5.20 6.95
CA LEU A 378 3.36 6.61 6.80
C LEU A 378 2.28 7.32 5.98
N GLY A 379 1.82 6.68 4.90
CA GLY A 379 0.88 7.24 3.92
C GLY A 379 -0.60 7.11 4.30
N GLN A 380 -0.96 6.57 5.48
CA GLN A 380 -2.36 6.25 5.81
C GLN A 380 -3.33 7.43 5.64
N HIS A 381 -2.92 8.65 5.94
CA HIS A 381 -3.79 9.82 5.84
C HIS A 381 -3.93 10.30 4.41
N VAL A 382 -2.86 10.23 3.62
CA VAL A 382 -2.89 10.56 2.18
C VAL A 382 -3.75 9.55 1.44
N SER A 383 -3.52 8.25 1.64
CA SER A 383 -4.32 7.17 1.05
C SER A 383 -5.81 7.31 1.37
N ARG A 384 -6.16 7.59 2.63
CA ARG A 384 -7.56 7.82 3.03
C ARG A 384 -8.16 9.06 2.35
N GLN A 385 -7.38 10.13 2.19
CA GLN A 385 -7.82 11.33 1.50
C GLN A 385 -8.04 11.07 0.01
N GLU A 386 -7.15 10.33 -0.65
CA GLU A 386 -7.31 9.89 -2.04
C GLU A 386 -8.61 9.10 -2.23
N MET A 387 -8.83 8.10 -1.38
CA MET A 387 -10.05 7.28 -1.42
C MET A 387 -11.31 8.12 -1.15
N LEU A 388 -11.27 9.03 -0.17
CA LEU A 388 -12.38 9.93 0.15
C LEU A 388 -12.78 10.80 -1.04
N VAL A 389 -11.81 11.42 -1.70
CA VAL A 389 -12.07 12.29 -2.85
C VAL A 389 -12.59 11.48 -4.04
N ALA A 390 -11.97 10.32 -4.31
CA ALA A 390 -12.40 9.44 -5.41
C ALA A 390 -13.82 8.92 -5.22
N ILE A 391 -14.17 8.43 -4.02
CA ILE A 391 -15.52 7.90 -3.74
C ILE A 391 -16.57 9.00 -3.85
N ASN A 392 -16.31 10.21 -3.33
CA ASN A 392 -17.22 11.33 -3.49
C ASN A 392 -17.43 11.68 -4.98
N ALA A 393 -16.37 11.75 -5.77
CA ALA A 393 -16.47 12.05 -7.20
C ALA A 393 -17.24 10.96 -7.97
N VAL A 394 -17.04 9.67 -7.63
CA VAL A 394 -17.79 8.54 -8.19
C VAL A 394 -19.29 8.69 -7.86
N PHE A 395 -19.63 9.00 -6.62
CA PHE A 395 -21.03 9.16 -6.22
C PHE A 395 -21.70 10.38 -6.84
N ASP A 396 -20.97 11.47 -7.08
CA ASP A 396 -21.51 12.72 -7.64
C ASP A 396 -21.69 12.65 -9.16
N ARG A 397 -20.84 11.89 -9.86
CA ARG A 397 -20.72 11.97 -11.32
C ARG A 397 -21.07 10.67 -12.06
N LEU A 398 -21.22 9.54 -11.34
CA LEU A 398 -21.62 8.26 -11.89
C LEU A 398 -22.92 7.78 -11.24
N PRO A 399 -24.07 8.40 -11.58
CA PRO A 399 -25.35 8.09 -10.95
C PRO A 399 -25.79 6.66 -11.28
N ASN A 400 -26.58 6.06 -10.39
CA ASN A 400 -27.10 4.69 -10.52
C ASN A 400 -26.00 3.64 -10.73
N LEU A 401 -24.83 3.83 -10.09
CA LEU A 401 -23.68 2.92 -10.16
C LEU A 401 -24.08 1.49 -9.75
N ARG A 402 -23.79 0.53 -10.63
CA ARG A 402 -24.15 -0.88 -10.45
C ARG A 402 -23.22 -1.79 -11.24
N TRP A 403 -23.16 -3.08 -10.88
CA TRP A 403 -22.39 -4.07 -11.63
C TRP A 403 -22.89 -4.20 -13.08
N ASP A 404 -21.96 -4.30 -14.03
CA ASP A 404 -22.24 -4.75 -15.39
C ASP A 404 -22.25 -6.29 -15.44
N LYS A 405 -23.45 -6.87 -15.32
CA LYS A 405 -23.66 -8.31 -15.34
C LYS A 405 -23.38 -8.97 -16.70
N SER A 406 -23.09 -8.20 -17.75
CA SER A 406 -22.68 -8.73 -19.06
C SER A 406 -21.18 -9.05 -19.11
N LYS A 407 -20.42 -8.62 -18.13
CA LYS A 407 -18.98 -8.82 -17.98
C LYS A 407 -18.66 -9.97 -17.02
N PRO A 408 -17.44 -10.55 -17.08
CA PRO A 408 -17.01 -11.54 -16.10
C PRO A 408 -17.16 -11.02 -14.66
N GLU A 409 -17.51 -11.92 -13.76
CA GLU A 409 -17.60 -11.60 -12.34
C GLU A 409 -16.24 -11.18 -11.77
N CYS A 410 -16.24 -10.14 -10.98
CA CYS A 410 -15.04 -9.67 -10.31
C CYS A 410 -14.51 -10.71 -9.31
N GLN A 411 -13.23 -11.02 -9.42
CA GLN A 411 -12.54 -11.89 -8.49
C GLN A 411 -11.58 -11.05 -7.62
N MET A 412 -11.45 -11.41 -6.33
CA MET A 412 -10.36 -10.91 -5.51
C MET A 412 -9.09 -11.70 -5.84
N VAL A 413 -8.15 -11.05 -6.49
CA VAL A 413 -6.89 -11.65 -6.95
C VAL A 413 -5.72 -11.16 -6.10
N GLY A 414 -4.61 -11.88 -6.13
CA GLY A 414 -3.38 -11.58 -5.40
C GLY A 414 -2.89 -12.75 -4.58
N SER A 415 -1.64 -12.67 -4.14
CA SER A 415 -1.05 -13.60 -3.17
C SER A 415 -1.52 -13.25 -1.74
N LEU A 416 -0.74 -13.57 -0.73
CA LEU A 416 -0.93 -13.02 0.63
C LEU A 416 -0.51 -11.55 0.73
N PHE A 417 0.05 -11.03 -0.35
CA PHE A 417 0.50 -9.65 -0.51
C PHE A 417 -0.11 -9.08 -1.79
N ALA A 418 -0.41 -7.77 -1.82
CA ALA A 418 -0.94 -7.08 -2.99
C ALA A 418 -2.29 -7.61 -3.53
N ARG A 419 -3.27 -7.85 -2.65
CA ARG A 419 -4.62 -8.29 -3.03
C ARG A 419 -5.51 -7.12 -3.46
N GLY A 420 -6.38 -7.39 -4.43
CA GLY A 420 -7.38 -6.42 -4.90
C GLY A 420 -8.33 -7.04 -5.92
N PRO A 421 -9.34 -6.29 -6.39
CA PRO A 421 -10.26 -6.77 -7.42
C PRO A 421 -9.56 -6.92 -8.77
N SER A 422 -9.89 -7.96 -9.53
CA SER A 422 -9.37 -8.18 -10.89
C SER A 422 -9.87 -7.12 -11.88
N SER A 423 -11.10 -6.65 -11.69
CA SER A 423 -11.76 -5.62 -12.48
C SER A 423 -12.97 -5.08 -11.71
N LEU A 424 -13.44 -3.89 -12.07
CA LEU A 424 -14.68 -3.30 -11.53
C LEU A 424 -15.54 -2.80 -12.69
N HIS A 425 -16.07 -3.75 -13.47
CA HIS A 425 -16.96 -3.42 -14.58
C HIS A 425 -18.31 -2.94 -14.07
N VAL A 426 -18.63 -1.69 -14.30
CA VAL A 426 -19.84 -1.03 -13.81
C VAL A 426 -20.63 -0.38 -14.94
N LEU A 427 -21.94 -0.23 -14.69
CA LEU A 427 -22.84 0.62 -15.44
C LEU A 427 -23.29 1.80 -14.58
N PHE A 428 -23.54 2.93 -15.21
CA PHE A 428 -24.07 4.14 -14.60
C PHE A 428 -24.84 4.92 -15.68
N ASP A 429 -25.66 5.92 -15.28
CA ASP A 429 -26.50 6.69 -16.19
C ASP A 429 -25.85 8.02 -16.59
#